data_ca8d88e862c9f6e59ac2ce9b5e65515b
#
_entry.id   ca8d88e862c9f6e59ac2ce9b5e65515b
#
_cell.length_a   1.000
_cell.length_b   1.000
_cell.length_c   1.000
_cell.angle_alpha   90.00
_cell.angle_beta   90.00
_cell.angle_gamma   90.00
#
_symmetry.space_group_name_H-M   'P 1'
#
loop_
_entity.id
_entity.type
_entity.pdbx_description
1 polymer ?
#
loop_
_entity_poly.entity_id
_entity_poly.type
_entity_poly.pdbx_seq_one_letter_code
_entity_poly.pdbx_strand_id
1 'polypeptide(L)'
;MKTIALLHTIVLASALAGPAHAQTSGRAWASAADVARDDNKPQAALDAYRKAADSGYASMAMDHKYAATAARLGQKEQALAILEQGVARRAFRLLDELAQEDDFVSLRADPRWAGIVAGAGANDRAYRAAHASPEDFRFVTSDIARFWTVYDKLDGAADPAALLEREYLDAGSAGLHGFVHMRINSGASMVRRMGKHAAYYRAIRANTLRAASFEPVIREDMRHFKALYPAAMFPDIYFVIGRLSAGGTASADGLLIGAEMYARGPGVPTGELDPWLLSGTADIDKLPSIVAHELMHFQQQLDPHTLLGHAIKEGSCDFLASLVTKGKFNEPIYRYGYANEAQLKKEFLAEMDGTDFKRWLYSGAPEGGRPADLGYFMGFRIAEAYYRQARDKRQAIADILHIKDVKRFLAESGYAAQP
;
A
#
# COMPACT_ATOMS: atom_id res chain seq x y z
N MET A 1 12.05 82.52 -29.13
CA MET A 1 12.56 81.21 -28.65
C MET A 1 11.38 80.50 -28.05
N LYS A 2 10.80 79.53 -28.76
CA LYS A 2 9.63 78.74 -28.31
C LYS A 2 10.13 77.35 -27.99
N THR A 3 10.02 76.94 -26.72
CA THR A 3 10.39 75.64 -26.21
C THR A 3 9.19 74.68 -26.40
N ILE A 4 9.38 73.64 -27.18
CA ILE A 4 8.38 72.63 -27.46
C ILE A 4 8.56 71.50 -26.36
N ALA A 5 7.54 71.30 -25.55
CA ALA A 5 7.47 70.19 -24.59
C ALA A 5 6.91 68.94 -25.28
N LEU A 6 7.70 67.86 -25.28
CA LEU A 6 7.30 66.56 -25.81
C LEU A 6 6.58 65.80 -24.71
N LEU A 7 5.29 65.57 -24.84
CA LEU A 7 4.54 64.63 -23.98
C LEU A 7 4.81 63.20 -24.44
N HIS A 8 5.42 62.42 -23.59
CA HIS A 8 5.50 60.94 -23.74
C HIS A 8 4.26 60.26 -23.14
N THR A 9 3.41 59.75 -24.00
CA THR A 9 2.27 58.94 -23.60
C THR A 9 2.78 57.53 -23.33
N ILE A 10 2.81 57.12 -22.05
CA ILE A 10 3.09 55.73 -21.65
C ILE A 10 1.79 54.92 -21.81
N VAL A 11 1.76 54.06 -22.81
CA VAL A 11 0.71 53.08 -22.97
C VAL A 11 1.04 51.91 -22.00
N LEU A 12 0.31 51.81 -20.86
CA LEU A 12 0.31 50.62 -20.04
C LEU A 12 -0.44 49.52 -20.79
N ALA A 13 0.29 48.58 -21.36
CA ALA A 13 -0.27 47.30 -21.78
C ALA A 13 -0.59 46.46 -20.56
N SER A 14 -1.84 46.48 -20.11
CA SER A 14 -2.37 45.51 -19.15
C SER A 14 -2.41 44.13 -19.81
N ALA A 15 -1.41 43.32 -19.55
CA ALA A 15 -1.44 41.90 -19.85
C ALA A 15 -2.56 41.25 -19.00
N LEU A 16 -3.68 40.97 -19.61
CA LEU A 16 -4.70 40.09 -19.07
C LEU A 16 -4.06 38.70 -18.95
N ALA A 17 -3.53 38.36 -17.77
CA ALA A 17 -3.20 36.99 -17.42
C ALA A 17 -4.53 36.22 -17.37
N GLY A 18 -4.84 35.48 -18.42
CA GLY A 18 -5.89 34.47 -18.41
C GLY A 18 -5.63 33.48 -17.30
N PRO A 19 -6.65 32.75 -16.81
CA PRO A 19 -6.48 31.77 -15.76
C PRO A 19 -5.40 30.77 -16.21
N ALA A 20 -4.30 30.71 -15.49
CA ALA A 20 -3.28 29.67 -15.68
C ALA A 20 -3.99 28.33 -15.52
N HIS A 21 -4.20 27.62 -16.62
CA HIS A 21 -4.65 26.25 -16.58
C HIS A 21 -3.58 25.50 -15.78
N ALA A 22 -3.94 25.00 -14.59
CA ALA A 22 -3.05 24.18 -13.79
C ALA A 22 -2.60 23.02 -14.68
N GLN A 23 -1.30 22.96 -14.97
CA GLN A 23 -0.75 21.88 -15.79
C GLN A 23 -0.98 20.57 -15.05
N THR A 24 -1.60 19.60 -15.72
CA THR A 24 -1.81 18.24 -15.15
C THR A 24 -0.46 17.67 -14.75
N SER A 25 -0.35 17.23 -13.49
CA SER A 25 0.90 16.68 -12.96
C SER A 25 1.27 15.34 -13.61
N GLY A 26 2.55 14.98 -13.55
CA GLY A 26 3.00 13.69 -14.05
C GLY A 26 2.34 12.53 -13.36
N ARG A 27 2.12 12.61 -12.04
CA ARG A 27 1.38 11.62 -11.29
C ARG A 27 -0.08 11.50 -11.76
N ALA A 28 -0.74 12.62 -12.00
CA ALA A 28 -2.11 12.63 -12.49
C ALA A 28 -2.22 12.04 -13.91
N TRP A 29 -1.22 12.27 -14.78
CA TRP A 29 -1.13 11.61 -16.07
C TRP A 29 -0.94 10.08 -15.91
N ALA A 30 -0.08 9.61 -14.97
CA ALA A 30 0.09 8.19 -14.71
C ALA A 30 -1.21 7.54 -14.22
N SER A 31 -1.96 8.21 -13.32
CA SER A 31 -3.27 7.74 -12.87
C SER A 31 -4.29 7.67 -14.01
N ALA A 32 -4.30 8.66 -14.91
CA ALA A 32 -5.17 8.63 -16.09
C ALA A 32 -4.81 7.49 -17.04
N ALA A 33 -3.51 7.17 -17.16
CA ALA A 33 -3.03 6.04 -17.94
C ALA A 33 -3.50 4.70 -17.36
N ASP A 34 -3.45 4.54 -16.04
CA ASP A 34 -3.96 3.34 -15.37
C ASP A 34 -5.46 3.14 -15.63
N VAL A 35 -6.27 4.19 -15.50
CA VAL A 35 -7.71 4.13 -15.80
C VAL A 35 -7.95 3.75 -17.27
N ALA A 36 -7.20 4.33 -18.20
CA ALA A 36 -7.33 3.99 -19.62
C ALA A 36 -6.91 2.54 -19.91
N ARG A 37 -5.91 2.01 -19.20
CA ARG A 37 -5.49 0.62 -19.29
C ARG A 37 -6.59 -0.33 -18.77
N ASP A 38 -7.18 -0.03 -17.62
CA ASP A 38 -8.27 -0.81 -17.02
C ASP A 38 -9.54 -0.78 -17.89
N ASP A 39 -9.81 0.35 -18.56
CA ASP A 39 -10.87 0.49 -19.58
C ASP A 39 -10.55 -0.23 -20.90
N ASN A 40 -9.43 -0.95 -21.01
CA ASN A 40 -8.94 -1.59 -22.22
C ASN A 40 -8.75 -0.62 -23.41
N LYS A 41 -8.19 0.57 -23.12
CA LYS A 41 -7.85 1.62 -24.10
C LYS A 41 -6.33 1.80 -24.17
N PRO A 42 -5.57 0.81 -24.71
CA PRO A 42 -4.13 0.78 -24.55
C PRO A 42 -3.41 1.95 -25.23
N GLN A 43 -3.94 2.49 -26.35
CA GLN A 43 -3.33 3.65 -27.00
C GLN A 43 -3.48 4.93 -26.14
N ALA A 44 -4.64 5.16 -25.55
CA ALA A 44 -4.86 6.29 -24.65
C ALA A 44 -3.99 6.16 -23.38
N ALA A 45 -3.84 4.93 -22.86
CA ALA A 45 -2.94 4.65 -21.75
C ALA A 45 -1.48 4.96 -22.09
N LEU A 46 -1.01 4.51 -23.25
CA LEU A 46 0.36 4.77 -23.73
C LEU A 46 0.66 6.27 -23.84
N ASP A 47 -0.27 7.04 -24.40
CA ASP A 47 -0.12 8.50 -24.58
C ASP A 47 -0.11 9.23 -23.23
N ALA A 48 -0.90 8.77 -22.27
CA ALA A 48 -0.92 9.34 -20.93
C ALA A 48 0.35 8.97 -20.13
N TYR A 49 0.86 7.73 -20.21
CA TYR A 49 2.14 7.35 -19.61
C TYR A 49 3.30 8.17 -20.18
N ARG A 50 3.29 8.42 -21.50
CA ARG A 50 4.31 9.28 -22.14
C ARG A 50 4.29 10.68 -21.53
N LYS A 51 3.11 11.30 -21.39
CA LYS A 51 2.97 12.62 -20.75
C LYS A 51 3.46 12.63 -19.30
N ALA A 52 3.19 11.52 -18.55
CA ALA A 52 3.73 11.37 -17.21
C ALA A 52 5.26 11.37 -17.22
N ALA A 53 5.88 10.55 -18.07
CA ALA A 53 7.32 10.46 -18.21
C ALA A 53 7.96 11.79 -18.68
N ASP A 54 7.37 12.46 -19.67
CA ASP A 54 7.82 13.75 -20.18
C ASP A 54 7.77 14.85 -19.11
N SER A 55 6.87 14.75 -18.13
CA SER A 55 6.80 15.65 -16.97
C SER A 55 7.80 15.31 -15.86
N GLY A 56 8.63 14.28 -16.05
CA GLY A 56 9.62 13.81 -15.07
C GLY A 56 9.08 12.87 -14.00
N TYR A 57 7.82 12.45 -14.08
CA TYR A 57 7.28 11.45 -13.16
C TYR A 57 7.79 10.04 -13.51
N ALA A 58 8.24 9.31 -12.50
CA ALA A 58 8.70 7.94 -12.66
C ALA A 58 8.47 7.14 -11.36
N SER A 59 7.97 5.92 -11.51
CA SER A 59 7.91 4.92 -10.46
C SER A 59 8.09 3.54 -11.08
N MET A 60 8.47 2.54 -10.27
CA MET A 60 8.61 1.16 -10.77
C MET A 60 7.29 0.63 -11.34
N ALA A 61 6.17 0.89 -10.66
CA ALA A 61 4.85 0.48 -11.11
C ALA A 61 4.47 1.15 -12.44
N MET A 62 4.79 2.45 -12.61
CA MET A 62 4.58 3.13 -13.87
C MET A 62 5.46 2.56 -14.99
N ASP A 63 6.77 2.38 -14.75
CA ASP A 63 7.69 1.84 -15.75
C ASP A 63 7.22 0.45 -16.25
N HIS A 64 6.79 -0.43 -15.32
CA HIS A 64 6.23 -1.73 -15.66
C HIS A 64 4.99 -1.62 -16.56
N LYS A 65 3.97 -0.88 -16.11
CA LYS A 65 2.70 -0.75 -16.83
C LYS A 65 2.85 -0.03 -18.16
N TYR A 66 3.73 0.97 -18.23
CA TYR A 66 4.03 1.69 -19.48
C TYR A 66 4.70 0.76 -20.48
N ALA A 67 5.72 0.00 -20.06
CA ALA A 67 6.38 -0.97 -20.91
C ALA A 67 5.43 -2.09 -21.37
N ALA A 68 4.61 -2.64 -20.47
CA ALA A 68 3.60 -3.65 -20.79
C ALA A 68 2.58 -3.12 -21.82
N THR A 69 2.11 -1.87 -21.65
CA THR A 69 1.18 -1.23 -22.58
C THR A 69 1.82 -1.04 -23.97
N ALA A 70 3.09 -0.63 -24.04
CA ALA A 70 3.83 -0.50 -25.29
C ALA A 70 4.02 -1.88 -25.97
N ALA A 71 4.36 -2.90 -25.19
CA ALA A 71 4.53 -4.27 -25.68
C ALA A 71 3.22 -4.85 -26.24
N ARG A 72 2.09 -4.65 -25.55
CA ARG A 72 0.74 -5.03 -25.99
C ARG A 72 0.36 -4.42 -27.33
N LEU A 73 0.81 -3.18 -27.59
CA LEU A 73 0.62 -2.48 -28.87
C LEU A 73 1.66 -2.85 -29.94
N GLY A 74 2.53 -3.84 -29.68
CA GLY A 74 3.58 -4.27 -30.59
C GLY A 74 4.79 -3.32 -30.69
N GLN A 75 4.85 -2.29 -29.85
CA GLN A 75 5.94 -1.29 -29.84
C GLN A 75 7.14 -1.79 -29.02
N LYS A 76 7.77 -2.88 -29.47
CA LYS A 76 8.83 -3.62 -28.74
C LYS A 76 10.03 -2.74 -28.37
N GLU A 77 10.50 -1.92 -29.32
CA GLU A 77 11.64 -1.02 -29.10
C GLU A 77 11.37 -0.04 -27.96
N GLN A 78 10.16 0.54 -27.94
CA GLN A 78 9.76 1.46 -26.89
C GLN A 78 9.63 0.74 -25.55
N ALA A 79 9.02 -0.44 -25.51
CA ALA A 79 8.87 -1.23 -24.29
C ALA A 79 10.23 -1.56 -23.65
N LEU A 80 11.18 -2.04 -24.45
CA LEU A 80 12.53 -2.34 -23.98
C LEU A 80 13.26 -1.09 -23.49
N ALA A 81 13.16 0.04 -24.24
CA ALA A 81 13.78 1.29 -23.83
C ALA A 81 13.25 1.81 -22.49
N ILE A 82 11.94 1.67 -22.22
CA ILE A 82 11.32 2.05 -20.93
C ILE A 82 11.91 1.20 -19.80
N LEU A 83 12.00 -0.13 -19.98
CA LEU A 83 12.56 -1.03 -18.97
C LEU A 83 14.04 -0.75 -18.72
N GLU A 84 14.84 -0.54 -19.79
CA GLU A 84 16.26 -0.17 -19.68
C GLU A 84 16.44 1.13 -18.87
N GLN A 85 15.63 2.15 -19.13
CA GLN A 85 15.65 3.41 -18.38
C GLN A 85 15.26 3.20 -16.91
N GLY A 86 14.23 2.39 -16.64
CA GLY A 86 13.83 2.03 -15.29
C GLY A 86 14.96 1.37 -14.51
N VAL A 87 15.63 0.41 -15.12
CA VAL A 87 16.79 -0.29 -14.55
C VAL A 87 17.97 0.68 -14.33
N ALA A 88 18.27 1.54 -15.31
CA ALA A 88 19.39 2.48 -15.24
C ALA A 88 19.25 3.50 -14.10
N ARG A 89 18.03 3.91 -13.76
CA ARG A 89 17.74 4.76 -12.61
C ARG A 89 17.96 4.04 -11.26
N ARG A 90 18.32 2.76 -11.27
CA ARG A 90 18.50 1.88 -10.11
C ARG A 90 17.25 1.75 -9.23
N ALA A 91 16.08 1.97 -9.82
CA ALA A 91 14.81 1.86 -9.12
C ALA A 91 14.09 0.56 -9.47
N PHE A 92 14.05 0.17 -10.76
CA PHE A 92 13.31 -0.98 -11.23
C PHE A 92 13.92 -2.30 -10.73
N ARG A 93 13.13 -3.08 -9.97
CA ARG A 93 13.51 -4.37 -9.38
C ARG A 93 12.37 -5.38 -9.33
N LEU A 94 11.31 -5.18 -10.10
CA LEU A 94 10.11 -6.02 -10.14
C LEU A 94 10.39 -7.29 -10.98
N LEU A 95 11.09 -8.27 -10.39
CA LEU A 95 11.55 -9.47 -11.08
C LEU A 95 10.41 -10.43 -11.40
N ASP A 96 9.43 -10.56 -10.50
CA ASP A 96 8.29 -11.43 -10.71
C ASP A 96 7.39 -10.89 -11.84
N GLU A 97 7.19 -9.58 -11.90
CA GLU A 97 6.48 -8.92 -12.98
C GLU A 97 7.19 -9.10 -14.32
N LEU A 98 8.53 -9.00 -14.38
CA LEU A 98 9.28 -9.29 -15.61
C LEU A 98 9.09 -10.75 -16.06
N ALA A 99 9.02 -11.67 -15.10
CA ALA A 99 8.88 -13.09 -15.40
C ALA A 99 7.45 -13.49 -15.79
N GLN A 100 6.43 -12.87 -15.18
CA GLN A 100 5.03 -13.32 -15.26
C GLN A 100 4.17 -12.48 -16.21
N GLU A 101 4.55 -11.22 -16.51
CA GLU A 101 3.76 -10.35 -17.39
C GLU A 101 3.65 -10.94 -18.81
N ASP A 102 2.42 -11.23 -19.21
CA ASP A 102 2.12 -11.85 -20.50
C ASP A 102 2.46 -10.92 -21.68
N ASP A 103 2.30 -9.62 -21.52
CA ASP A 103 2.63 -8.64 -22.54
C ASP A 103 4.13 -8.64 -22.88
N PHE A 104 5.00 -9.14 -21.97
CA PHE A 104 6.45 -9.22 -22.20
C PHE A 104 6.92 -10.50 -22.93
N VAL A 105 6.04 -11.47 -23.18
CA VAL A 105 6.43 -12.73 -23.85
C VAL A 105 7.17 -12.45 -25.16
N SER A 106 6.70 -11.48 -25.95
CA SER A 106 7.33 -11.13 -27.24
C SER A 106 8.68 -10.41 -27.12
N LEU A 107 9.04 -9.92 -25.91
CA LEU A 107 10.30 -9.22 -25.63
C LEU A 107 11.39 -10.18 -25.17
N ARG A 108 11.03 -11.33 -24.60
CA ARG A 108 11.97 -12.26 -23.94
C ARG A 108 13.02 -12.84 -24.89
N ALA A 109 12.74 -12.86 -26.20
CA ALA A 109 13.69 -13.31 -27.23
C ALA A 109 14.68 -12.21 -27.68
N ASP A 110 14.47 -10.94 -27.30
CA ASP A 110 15.38 -9.85 -27.66
C ASP A 110 16.69 -9.96 -26.83
N PRO A 111 17.88 -9.78 -27.45
CA PRO A 111 19.16 -9.84 -26.72
C PRO A 111 19.27 -8.90 -25.52
N ARG A 112 18.58 -7.76 -25.50
CA ARG A 112 18.56 -6.77 -24.41
C ARG A 112 17.81 -7.29 -23.17
N TRP A 113 16.87 -8.23 -23.36
CA TRP A 113 16.05 -8.75 -22.26
C TRP A 113 16.89 -9.34 -21.12
N ALA A 114 17.92 -10.11 -21.46
CA ALA A 114 18.82 -10.67 -20.47
C ALA A 114 19.53 -9.58 -19.63
N GLY A 115 19.92 -8.47 -20.28
CA GLY A 115 20.52 -7.31 -19.63
C GLY A 115 19.54 -6.60 -18.68
N ILE A 116 18.27 -6.45 -19.09
CA ILE A 116 17.19 -5.86 -18.25
C ILE A 116 16.96 -6.71 -17.00
N VAL A 117 16.81 -8.02 -17.14
CA VAL A 117 16.60 -8.93 -15.99
C VAL A 117 17.81 -8.93 -15.07
N ALA A 118 19.03 -8.98 -15.62
CA ALA A 118 20.26 -8.93 -14.82
C ALA A 118 20.40 -7.60 -14.05
N GLY A 119 20.07 -6.49 -14.68
CA GLY A 119 20.09 -5.17 -14.09
C GLY A 119 19.03 -5.01 -12.99
N ALA A 120 17.80 -5.45 -13.24
CA ALA A 120 16.74 -5.49 -12.23
C ALA A 120 17.14 -6.35 -11.01
N GLY A 121 17.77 -7.52 -11.25
CA GLY A 121 18.30 -8.37 -10.20
C GLY A 121 19.45 -7.72 -9.42
N ALA A 122 20.29 -6.92 -10.06
CA ALA A 122 21.32 -6.15 -9.37
C ALA A 122 20.70 -5.05 -8.47
N ASN A 123 19.65 -4.37 -8.95
CA ASN A 123 18.91 -3.38 -8.17
C ASN A 123 18.21 -4.02 -6.96
N ASP A 124 17.59 -5.21 -7.13
CA ASP A 124 16.97 -5.95 -6.02
C ASP A 124 18.00 -6.34 -4.95
N ARG A 125 19.15 -6.88 -5.36
CA ARG A 125 20.23 -7.20 -4.41
C ARG A 125 20.74 -5.97 -3.66
N ALA A 126 20.92 -4.85 -4.36
CA ALA A 126 21.33 -3.59 -3.74
C ALA A 126 20.27 -3.08 -2.74
N TYR A 127 18.99 -3.16 -3.10
CA TYR A 127 17.89 -2.81 -2.20
C TYR A 127 17.87 -3.70 -0.96
N ARG A 128 17.97 -5.01 -1.13
CA ARG A 128 18.03 -5.97 -0.01
C ARG A 128 19.20 -5.70 0.93
N ALA A 129 20.38 -5.40 0.38
CA ALA A 129 21.55 -5.06 1.16
C ALA A 129 21.36 -3.76 1.98
N ALA A 130 20.74 -2.74 1.36
CA ALA A 130 20.46 -1.47 2.02
C ALA A 130 19.35 -1.54 3.07
N HIS A 131 18.51 -2.59 3.05
CA HIS A 131 17.37 -2.76 3.95
C HIS A 131 17.50 -4.03 4.83
N ALA A 132 18.72 -4.52 4.99
CA ALA A 132 19.00 -5.72 5.77
C ALA A 132 18.99 -5.49 7.28
N SER A 133 19.10 -4.25 7.74
CA SER A 133 19.13 -3.89 9.15
C SER A 133 17.88 -3.10 9.56
N PRO A 134 17.32 -3.36 10.76
CA PRO A 134 16.22 -2.57 11.30
C PRO A 134 16.61 -1.12 11.63
N GLU A 135 17.88 -0.74 11.49
CA GLU A 135 18.34 0.63 11.66
C GLU A 135 18.29 1.44 10.36
N ASP A 136 18.24 0.77 9.20
CA ASP A 136 18.44 1.42 7.90
C ASP A 136 17.13 1.96 7.27
N PHE A 137 15.95 1.50 7.70
CA PHE A 137 14.69 1.99 7.13
C PHE A 137 14.39 3.44 7.54
N ARG A 138 13.74 4.16 6.64
CA ARG A 138 13.22 5.49 6.91
C ARG A 138 11.82 5.41 7.49
N PHE A 139 11.58 6.21 8.54
CA PHE A 139 10.27 6.35 9.18
C PHE A 139 9.67 7.70 8.77
N VAL A 140 8.80 7.70 7.76
CA VAL A 140 8.35 8.92 7.06
C VAL A 140 6.95 9.30 7.51
N THR A 141 6.83 10.40 8.26
CA THR A 141 5.56 10.98 8.74
C THR A 141 5.28 12.36 8.17
N SER A 142 6.14 12.86 7.27
CA SER A 142 6.03 14.22 6.71
C SER A 142 4.72 14.45 5.95
N ASP A 143 4.14 13.40 5.36
CA ASP A 143 2.88 13.51 4.63
C ASP A 143 1.69 13.77 5.54
N ILE A 144 1.72 13.33 6.81
CA ILE A 144 0.70 13.69 7.80
C ILE A 144 0.70 15.19 8.05
N ALA A 145 1.87 15.78 8.31
CA ALA A 145 2.00 17.22 8.54
C ALA A 145 1.60 18.03 7.30
N ARG A 146 2.01 17.57 6.11
CA ARG A 146 1.63 18.16 4.84
C ARG A 146 0.11 18.14 4.65
N PHE A 147 -0.53 17.00 4.89
CA PHE A 147 -1.99 16.89 4.81
C PHE A 147 -2.68 17.94 5.67
N TRP A 148 -2.31 18.05 6.94
CA TRP A 148 -2.96 19.01 7.85
C TRP A 148 -2.71 20.46 7.45
N THR A 149 -1.55 20.78 6.92
CA THR A 149 -1.27 22.10 6.36
C THR A 149 -2.19 22.46 5.17
N VAL A 150 -2.49 21.48 4.32
CA VAL A 150 -3.42 21.66 3.20
C VAL A 150 -4.87 21.66 3.69
N TYR A 151 -5.21 20.77 4.62
CA TYR A 151 -6.54 20.67 5.20
C TYR A 151 -7.03 22.01 5.79
N ASP A 152 -6.15 22.74 6.46
CA ASP A 152 -6.46 24.06 7.04
C ASP A 152 -6.82 25.13 5.99
N LYS A 153 -6.52 24.90 4.70
CA LYS A 153 -6.80 25.81 3.59
C LYS A 153 -8.06 25.43 2.80
N LEU A 154 -8.64 24.23 3.05
CA LEU A 154 -9.70 23.70 2.19
C LEU A 154 -11.00 24.52 2.24
N ASP A 155 -11.39 24.99 3.44
CA ASP A 155 -12.65 25.74 3.61
C ASP A 155 -12.68 27.08 2.83
N GLY A 156 -11.52 27.67 2.57
CA GLY A 156 -11.38 28.92 1.78
C GLY A 156 -10.97 28.72 0.34
N ALA A 157 -10.77 27.47 -0.11
CA ALA A 157 -10.27 27.18 -1.43
C ALA A 157 -11.36 27.26 -2.49
N ALA A 158 -11.09 27.94 -3.61
CA ALA A 158 -11.98 27.97 -4.77
C ALA A 158 -12.18 26.57 -5.39
N ASP A 159 -11.13 25.75 -5.36
CA ASP A 159 -11.17 24.33 -5.76
C ASP A 159 -10.38 23.48 -4.75
N PRO A 160 -11.05 22.94 -3.69
CA PRO A 160 -10.42 22.09 -2.70
C PRO A 160 -9.79 20.81 -3.28
N ALA A 161 -10.38 20.27 -4.35
CA ALA A 161 -9.86 19.06 -4.99
C ALA A 161 -8.53 19.34 -5.69
N ALA A 162 -8.45 20.39 -6.47
CA ALA A 162 -7.21 20.82 -7.12
C ALA A 162 -6.13 21.23 -6.11
N LEU A 163 -6.52 21.82 -4.98
CA LEU A 163 -5.59 22.16 -3.90
C LEU A 163 -4.97 20.91 -3.28
N LEU A 164 -5.79 19.89 -2.91
CA LEU A 164 -5.30 18.62 -2.43
C LEU A 164 -4.43 17.89 -3.45
N GLU A 165 -4.83 17.91 -4.71
CA GLU A 165 -4.05 17.31 -5.79
C GLU A 165 -2.64 17.90 -5.81
N ARG A 166 -2.52 19.21 -5.91
CA ARG A 166 -1.25 19.90 -6.08
C ARG A 166 -0.38 19.92 -4.82
N GLU A 167 -0.96 20.27 -3.66
CA GLU A 167 -0.17 20.57 -2.46
C GLU A 167 -0.01 19.37 -1.50
N TYR A 168 -0.85 18.34 -1.64
CA TYR A 168 -0.74 17.12 -0.87
C TYR A 168 -0.28 15.94 -1.72
N LEU A 169 -1.09 15.53 -2.72
CA LEU A 169 -0.87 14.29 -3.45
C LEU A 169 0.36 14.36 -4.38
N ASP A 170 0.53 15.46 -5.13
CA ASP A 170 1.67 15.60 -6.04
C ASP A 170 2.98 15.98 -5.31
N ALA A 171 2.86 16.71 -4.22
CA ALA A 171 4.01 17.15 -3.42
C ALA A 171 4.43 16.14 -2.35
N GLY A 172 3.79 14.97 -2.28
CA GLY A 172 4.01 13.95 -1.26
C GLY A 172 5.24 13.09 -1.48
N SER A 173 5.48 12.20 -0.54
CA SER A 173 6.56 11.22 -0.61
C SER A 173 6.28 10.14 -1.68
N ALA A 174 7.30 9.35 -2.01
CA ALA A 174 7.13 8.16 -2.87
C ALA A 174 6.07 7.19 -2.31
N GLY A 175 6.03 7.02 -0.98
CA GLY A 175 4.99 6.20 -0.34
C GLY A 175 3.59 6.78 -0.52
N LEU A 176 3.40 8.11 -0.40
CA LEU A 176 2.10 8.72 -0.69
C LEU A 176 1.72 8.52 -2.16
N HIS A 177 2.65 8.66 -3.11
CA HIS A 177 2.38 8.40 -4.53
C HIS A 177 1.90 6.95 -4.76
N GLY A 178 2.56 5.96 -4.16
CA GLY A 178 2.13 4.57 -4.20
C GLY A 178 0.74 4.38 -3.58
N PHE A 179 0.48 5.01 -2.43
CA PHE A 179 -0.82 4.93 -1.76
C PHE A 179 -1.95 5.62 -2.54
N VAL A 180 -1.66 6.75 -3.21
CA VAL A 180 -2.64 7.42 -4.10
C VAL A 180 -3.11 6.48 -5.18
N HIS A 181 -2.19 5.84 -5.88
CA HIS A 181 -2.50 4.93 -6.98
C HIS A 181 -3.40 3.77 -6.52
N MET A 182 -3.09 3.15 -5.39
CA MET A 182 -3.82 1.97 -4.91
C MET A 182 -5.09 2.28 -4.12
N ARG A 183 -5.15 3.41 -3.40
CA ARG A 183 -6.13 3.61 -2.33
C ARG A 183 -6.85 4.95 -2.31
N ILE A 184 -6.26 6.03 -2.82
CA ILE A 184 -6.85 7.39 -2.80
C ILE A 184 -7.54 7.74 -4.10
N ASN A 185 -6.89 7.50 -5.22
CA ASN A 185 -7.23 7.81 -6.61
C ASN A 185 -7.03 9.31 -6.94
N SER A 186 -7.69 10.25 -6.26
CA SER A 186 -7.61 11.68 -6.59
C SER A 186 -8.00 12.59 -5.44
N GLY A 187 -7.62 13.88 -5.53
CA GLY A 187 -8.04 14.93 -4.62
C GLY A 187 -9.57 15.07 -4.54
N ALA A 188 -10.27 14.94 -5.67
CA ALA A 188 -11.73 14.96 -5.69
C ALA A 188 -12.35 13.80 -4.92
N SER A 189 -11.75 12.63 -4.99
CA SER A 189 -12.17 11.45 -4.22
C SER A 189 -11.95 11.64 -2.72
N MET A 190 -10.84 12.29 -2.32
CA MET A 190 -10.59 12.66 -0.92
C MET A 190 -11.59 13.69 -0.41
N VAL A 191 -11.85 14.77 -1.15
CA VAL A 191 -12.83 15.81 -0.75
C VAL A 191 -14.20 15.19 -0.49
N ARG A 192 -14.68 14.35 -1.41
CA ARG A 192 -15.98 13.66 -1.19
C ARG A 192 -15.99 12.81 0.06
N ARG A 193 -14.90 12.05 0.30
CA ARG A 193 -14.83 11.17 1.47
C ARG A 193 -14.71 11.97 2.78
N MET A 194 -13.89 13.01 2.80
CA MET A 194 -13.76 13.90 3.96
C MET A 194 -15.07 14.63 4.26
N GLY A 195 -15.80 15.08 3.24
CA GLY A 195 -17.12 15.69 3.42
C GLY A 195 -18.13 14.73 4.06
N LYS A 196 -18.12 13.45 3.68
CA LYS A 196 -19.00 12.41 4.27
C LYS A 196 -18.63 12.10 5.74
N HIS A 197 -17.38 12.28 6.13
CA HIS A 197 -16.85 11.94 7.47
C HIS A 197 -16.16 13.15 8.12
N ALA A 198 -16.78 14.32 8.02
CA ALA A 198 -16.14 15.59 8.38
C ALA A 198 -15.85 15.72 9.87
N ALA A 199 -16.72 15.23 10.76
CA ALA A 199 -16.49 15.24 12.18
C ALA A 199 -15.33 14.32 12.58
N TYR A 200 -15.26 13.15 11.95
CA TYR A 200 -14.15 12.22 12.14
C TYR A 200 -12.82 12.84 11.76
N TYR A 201 -12.68 13.34 10.51
CA TYR A 201 -11.42 13.95 10.04
C TYR A 201 -10.99 15.13 10.92
N ARG A 202 -11.89 16.02 11.33
CA ARG A 202 -11.53 17.12 12.24
C ARG A 202 -10.96 16.64 13.58
N ALA A 203 -11.47 15.53 14.09
CA ALA A 203 -11.10 15.03 15.41
C ALA A 203 -9.79 14.23 15.45
N ILE A 204 -9.37 13.62 14.32
CA ILE A 204 -8.22 12.69 14.32
C ILE A 204 -6.85 13.38 14.21
N ARG A 205 -6.79 14.70 14.05
CA ARG A 205 -5.52 15.43 13.81
C ARG A 205 -4.47 15.14 14.89
N ALA A 206 -4.85 15.32 16.14
CA ALA A 206 -3.92 15.12 17.25
C ALA A 206 -3.40 13.68 17.31
N ASN A 207 -4.26 12.69 17.07
CA ASN A 207 -3.89 11.29 17.08
C ASN A 207 -2.96 10.94 15.92
N THR A 208 -3.28 11.37 14.68
CA THR A 208 -2.41 11.09 13.52
C THR A 208 -1.02 11.69 13.66
N LEU A 209 -0.90 12.89 14.26
CA LEU A 209 0.40 13.53 14.52
C LEU A 209 1.25 12.77 15.56
N ARG A 210 0.64 11.92 16.41
CA ARG A 210 1.37 11.04 17.33
C ARG A 210 2.09 9.90 16.61
N ALA A 211 1.81 9.62 15.33
CA ALA A 211 2.44 8.51 14.61
C ALA A 211 3.99 8.51 14.74
N ALA A 212 4.61 9.69 14.70
CA ALA A 212 6.06 9.83 14.87
C ALA A 212 6.59 9.32 16.23
N SER A 213 5.77 9.37 17.29
CA SER A 213 6.18 8.93 18.62
C SER A 213 6.30 7.41 18.77
N PHE A 214 5.78 6.64 17.82
CA PHE A 214 5.85 5.18 17.82
C PHE A 214 7.13 4.63 17.15
N GLU A 215 7.96 5.46 16.53
CA GLU A 215 9.19 5.01 15.87
C GLU A 215 10.09 4.15 16.80
N PRO A 216 10.38 4.54 18.06
CA PRO A 216 11.25 3.74 18.92
C PRO A 216 10.72 2.33 19.19
N VAL A 217 9.42 2.19 19.46
CA VAL A 217 8.82 0.87 19.73
C VAL A 217 8.74 0.02 18.46
N ILE A 218 8.45 0.62 17.32
CA ILE A 218 8.44 -0.09 16.04
C ILE A 218 9.85 -0.58 15.67
N ARG A 219 10.90 0.23 15.88
CA ARG A 219 12.29 -0.23 15.69
C ARG A 219 12.65 -1.39 16.61
N GLU A 220 12.20 -1.36 17.86
CA GLU A 220 12.44 -2.46 18.79
C GLU A 220 11.75 -3.74 18.33
N ASP A 221 10.49 -3.66 17.90
CA ASP A 221 9.77 -4.80 17.31
C ASP A 221 10.51 -5.36 16.09
N MET A 222 11.07 -4.50 15.24
CA MET A 222 11.87 -4.92 14.08
C MET A 222 13.19 -5.59 14.47
N ARG A 223 13.84 -5.14 15.56
CA ARG A 223 15.03 -5.82 16.11
C ARG A 223 14.67 -7.22 16.62
N HIS A 224 13.53 -7.35 17.30
CA HIS A 224 13.02 -8.66 17.73
C HIS A 224 12.79 -9.56 16.52
N PHE A 225 12.15 -9.05 15.48
CA PHE A 225 11.93 -9.84 14.26
C PHE A 225 13.24 -10.25 13.60
N LYS A 226 14.23 -9.35 13.51
CA LYS A 226 15.58 -9.67 12.98
C LYS A 226 16.26 -10.79 13.76
N ALA A 227 16.10 -10.81 15.08
CA ALA A 227 16.65 -11.88 15.91
C ALA A 227 15.98 -13.23 15.66
N LEU A 228 14.66 -13.22 15.39
CA LEU A 228 13.88 -14.44 15.08
C LEU A 228 14.11 -14.90 13.63
N TYR A 229 14.20 -13.98 12.70
CA TYR A 229 14.37 -14.22 11.26
C TYR A 229 15.53 -13.39 10.69
N PRO A 230 16.77 -13.92 10.73
CA PRO A 230 17.96 -13.18 10.28
C PRO A 230 17.96 -12.71 8.82
N ALA A 231 17.15 -13.35 7.94
CA ALA A 231 17.00 -12.96 6.54
C ALA A 231 16.00 -11.81 6.34
N ALA A 232 15.35 -11.30 7.41
CA ALA A 232 14.37 -10.23 7.33
C ALA A 232 14.93 -8.97 6.68
N MET A 233 14.08 -8.32 5.87
CA MET A 233 14.30 -7.00 5.29
C MET A 233 13.37 -5.97 5.96
N PHE A 234 13.82 -4.73 5.99
CA PHE A 234 13.13 -3.63 6.67
C PHE A 234 12.93 -2.47 5.69
N PRO A 235 11.84 -2.50 4.88
CA PRO A 235 11.57 -1.44 3.93
C PRO A 235 11.22 -0.14 4.63
N ASP A 236 11.32 0.98 3.92
CA ASP A 236 10.85 2.27 4.42
C ASP A 236 9.36 2.20 4.82
N ILE A 237 8.99 2.97 5.83
CA ILE A 237 7.61 3.05 6.32
C ILE A 237 7.10 4.46 6.10
N TYR A 238 5.97 4.57 5.42
CA TYR A 238 5.32 5.83 5.09
C TYR A 238 3.95 5.91 5.76
N PHE A 239 3.77 6.94 6.57
CA PHE A 239 2.48 7.25 7.20
C PHE A 239 1.81 8.38 6.44
N VAL A 240 0.63 8.13 5.93
CA VAL A 240 -0.12 9.05 5.09
C VAL A 240 -1.54 9.25 5.66
N ILE A 241 -2.24 10.27 5.17
CA ILE A 241 -3.68 10.42 5.39
C ILE A 241 -4.39 10.09 4.08
N GLY A 242 -5.14 9.02 4.09
CA GLY A 242 -5.92 8.56 2.94
C GLY A 242 -7.39 8.98 3.00
N ARG A 243 -8.23 8.19 2.35
CA ARG A 243 -9.69 8.42 2.26
C ARG A 243 -10.51 7.34 2.99
N LEU A 244 -10.04 6.83 4.10
CA LEU A 244 -10.69 5.74 4.85
C LEU A 244 -10.96 4.51 3.95
N SER A 245 -9.95 4.06 3.23
CA SER A 245 -10.07 2.97 2.27
C SER A 245 -9.15 1.77 2.52
N ALA A 246 -8.06 1.98 3.27
CA ALA A 246 -7.12 0.92 3.65
C ALA A 246 -6.29 1.37 4.85
N GLY A 247 -6.03 0.45 5.76
CA GLY A 247 -5.18 0.69 6.92
C GLY A 247 -3.70 0.55 6.62
N GLY A 248 -3.32 -0.48 5.87
CA GLY A 248 -1.94 -0.73 5.47
C GLY A 248 -1.86 -1.37 4.11
N THR A 249 -0.67 -1.38 3.56
CA THR A 249 -0.34 -2.09 2.32
C THR A 249 1.18 -2.24 2.23
N ALA A 250 1.65 -3.47 2.05
CA ALA A 250 3.02 -3.73 1.63
C ALA A 250 3.14 -3.52 0.12
N SER A 251 4.13 -2.78 -0.32
CA SER A 251 4.38 -2.49 -1.74
C SER A 251 5.87 -2.52 -2.05
N ALA A 252 6.20 -2.43 -3.34
CA ALA A 252 7.59 -2.29 -3.77
C ALA A 252 8.25 -1.00 -3.25
N ASP A 253 7.47 0.04 -2.94
CA ASP A 253 7.96 1.31 -2.39
C ASP A 253 8.19 1.25 -0.87
N GLY A 254 7.58 0.29 -0.17
CA GLY A 254 7.70 0.12 1.28
C GLY A 254 6.37 -0.25 1.94
N LEU A 255 6.29 -0.03 3.25
CA LEU A 255 5.05 -0.18 4.01
C LEU A 255 4.30 1.15 3.99
N LEU A 256 3.09 1.13 3.49
CA LEU A 256 2.24 2.30 3.31
C LEU A 256 1.10 2.23 4.34
N ILE A 257 1.07 3.15 5.30
CA ILE A 257 0.12 3.11 6.43
C ILE A 257 -0.82 4.31 6.36
N GLY A 258 -2.11 4.04 6.18
CA GLY A 258 -3.19 5.03 6.27
C GLY A 258 -3.47 5.39 7.73
N ALA A 259 -2.82 6.43 8.24
CA ALA A 259 -2.87 6.80 9.65
C ALA A 259 -4.29 7.19 10.12
N GLU A 260 -5.15 7.65 9.21
CA GLU A 260 -6.54 7.95 9.50
C GLU A 260 -7.36 6.72 9.92
N MET A 261 -6.97 5.53 9.49
CA MET A 261 -7.64 4.28 9.89
C MET A 261 -7.33 3.90 11.34
N TYR A 262 -6.20 4.36 11.89
CA TYR A 262 -5.73 4.04 13.25
C TYR A 262 -5.74 5.26 14.17
N ALA A 263 -6.60 6.23 13.91
CA ALA A 263 -6.62 7.49 14.63
C ALA A 263 -7.83 7.64 15.59
N ARG A 264 -8.56 6.55 15.88
CA ARG A 264 -9.58 6.58 16.93
C ARG A 264 -8.95 6.81 18.30
N GLY A 265 -9.79 7.12 19.26
CA GLY A 265 -9.43 7.35 20.66
C GLY A 265 -10.50 8.16 21.38
N PRO A 266 -10.30 8.47 22.66
CA PRO A 266 -11.24 9.27 23.42
C PRO A 266 -11.54 10.61 22.73
N GLY A 267 -12.84 10.93 22.58
CA GLY A 267 -13.29 12.17 21.95
C GLY A 267 -13.35 12.17 20.42
N VAL A 268 -12.93 11.11 19.73
CA VAL A 268 -13.11 10.99 18.29
C VAL A 268 -14.52 10.44 17.98
N PRO A 269 -15.38 11.22 17.28
CA PRO A 269 -16.73 10.79 16.96
C PRO A 269 -16.70 9.66 15.91
N THR A 270 -17.50 8.61 16.14
CA THR A 270 -17.63 7.47 15.24
C THR A 270 -19.00 7.37 14.56
N GLY A 271 -19.92 8.29 14.85
CA GLY A 271 -21.29 8.24 14.31
C GLY A 271 -21.40 8.39 12.78
N GLU A 272 -20.37 8.91 12.12
CA GLU A 272 -20.29 8.99 10.65
C GLU A 272 -19.71 7.71 10.02
N LEU A 273 -19.18 6.78 10.82
CA LEU A 273 -18.54 5.56 10.33
C LEU A 273 -19.59 4.47 10.12
N ASP A 274 -19.63 3.92 8.93
CA ASP A 274 -20.43 2.74 8.64
C ASP A 274 -19.86 1.47 9.32
N PRO A 275 -20.59 0.34 9.36
CA PRO A 275 -20.13 -0.87 10.04
C PRO A 275 -18.76 -1.38 9.57
N TRP A 276 -18.44 -1.23 8.27
CA TRP A 276 -17.16 -1.59 7.72
C TRP A 276 -16.03 -0.71 8.30
N LEU A 277 -16.24 0.62 8.32
CA LEU A 277 -15.28 1.54 8.91
C LEU A 277 -15.14 1.35 10.42
N LEU A 278 -16.23 1.06 11.12
CA LEU A 278 -16.19 0.77 12.56
C LEU A 278 -15.34 -0.47 12.87
N SER A 279 -15.42 -1.49 12.03
CA SER A 279 -14.59 -2.69 12.15
C SER A 279 -13.13 -2.44 11.72
N GLY A 280 -12.92 -1.72 10.62
CA GLY A 280 -11.60 -1.51 10.02
C GLY A 280 -10.78 -0.37 10.64
N THR A 281 -11.37 0.48 11.51
CA THR A 281 -10.64 1.56 12.19
C THR A 281 -10.27 1.18 13.62
N ALA A 282 -9.12 1.64 14.09
CA ALA A 282 -8.63 1.35 15.45
C ALA A 282 -8.00 2.58 16.12
N ASP A 283 -7.64 2.42 17.39
CA ASP A 283 -6.94 3.44 18.15
C ASP A 283 -5.47 3.52 17.70
N ILE A 284 -4.87 4.71 17.80
CA ILE A 284 -3.49 4.96 17.36
C ILE A 284 -2.47 4.07 18.07
N ASP A 285 -2.76 3.61 19.28
CA ASP A 285 -1.88 2.73 20.05
C ASP A 285 -1.77 1.31 19.44
N LYS A 286 -2.58 0.98 18.42
CA LYS A 286 -2.47 -0.24 17.63
C LYS A 286 -1.43 -0.14 16.49
N LEU A 287 -0.92 1.06 16.23
CA LEU A 287 -0.03 1.31 15.11
C LEU A 287 1.20 0.38 15.04
N PRO A 288 1.93 0.09 16.16
CA PRO A 288 3.04 -0.87 16.10
C PRO A 288 2.62 -2.27 15.64
N SER A 289 1.48 -2.76 16.11
CA SER A 289 0.96 -4.08 15.70
C SER A 289 0.64 -4.12 14.22
N ILE A 290 0.07 -3.07 13.68
CA ILE A 290 -0.28 -2.97 12.25
C ILE A 290 0.99 -2.90 11.39
N VAL A 291 1.97 -2.09 11.80
CA VAL A 291 3.27 -2.04 11.09
C VAL A 291 3.95 -3.42 11.11
N ALA A 292 3.89 -4.14 12.22
CA ALA A 292 4.44 -5.49 12.30
C ALA A 292 3.68 -6.46 11.37
N HIS A 293 2.34 -6.38 11.30
CA HIS A 293 1.53 -7.16 10.37
C HIS A 293 1.91 -6.91 8.90
N GLU A 294 1.97 -5.64 8.49
CA GLU A 294 2.34 -5.24 7.13
C GLU A 294 3.80 -5.65 6.79
N LEU A 295 4.70 -5.61 7.78
CA LEU A 295 6.07 -6.10 7.61
C LEU A 295 6.08 -7.60 7.29
N MET A 296 5.20 -8.41 7.90
CA MET A 296 5.11 -9.83 7.56
C MET A 296 4.62 -10.04 6.13
N HIS A 297 3.63 -9.27 5.66
CA HIS A 297 3.22 -9.29 4.26
C HIS A 297 4.37 -8.94 3.31
N PHE A 298 5.21 -7.99 3.68
CA PHE A 298 6.40 -7.63 2.87
C PHE A 298 7.41 -8.79 2.75
N GLN A 299 7.49 -9.66 3.75
CA GLN A 299 8.35 -10.84 3.71
C GLN A 299 7.71 -12.04 2.99
N GLN A 300 6.39 -12.09 2.90
CA GLN A 300 5.66 -13.24 2.36
C GLN A 300 5.85 -13.42 0.86
N GLN A 301 5.86 -14.69 0.43
CA GLN A 301 5.88 -15.10 -0.99
C GLN A 301 4.64 -15.97 -1.33
N LEU A 302 3.49 -15.64 -0.76
CA LEU A 302 2.24 -16.39 -0.96
C LEU A 302 1.27 -15.62 -1.84
N ASP A 303 0.92 -16.20 -3.00
CA ASP A 303 -0.14 -15.71 -3.89
C ASP A 303 -1.36 -16.66 -3.80
N PRO A 304 -2.38 -16.30 -3.00
CA PRO A 304 -3.50 -17.18 -2.70
C PRO A 304 -4.61 -17.10 -3.72
N HIS A 305 -5.26 -18.26 -3.99
CA HIS A 305 -6.41 -18.37 -4.90
C HIS A 305 -7.67 -18.93 -4.22
N THR A 306 -7.54 -19.50 -3.03
CA THR A 306 -8.64 -20.12 -2.27
C THR A 306 -8.83 -19.46 -0.93
N LEU A 307 -9.98 -19.71 -0.28
CA LEU A 307 -10.24 -19.23 1.08
C LEU A 307 -9.13 -19.67 2.05
N LEU A 308 -8.66 -20.92 1.97
CA LEU A 308 -7.54 -21.40 2.78
C LEU A 308 -6.28 -20.54 2.58
N GLY A 309 -5.94 -20.28 1.33
CA GLY A 309 -4.76 -19.51 1.01
C GLY A 309 -4.84 -18.07 1.54
N HIS A 310 -5.98 -17.40 1.35
CA HIS A 310 -6.20 -16.05 1.88
C HIS A 310 -6.22 -16.01 3.41
N ALA A 311 -6.86 -16.97 4.06
CA ALA A 311 -6.87 -17.06 5.52
C ALA A 311 -5.47 -17.27 6.09
N ILE A 312 -4.67 -18.16 5.49
CA ILE A 312 -3.27 -18.38 5.88
C ILE A 312 -2.44 -17.11 5.64
N LYS A 313 -2.59 -16.45 4.49
CA LYS A 313 -1.87 -15.21 4.17
C LYS A 313 -2.04 -14.16 5.27
N GLU A 314 -3.28 -13.85 5.62
CA GLU A 314 -3.61 -12.84 6.62
C GLU A 314 -3.30 -13.29 8.05
N GLY A 315 -3.78 -14.46 8.41
CA GLY A 315 -3.66 -14.96 9.79
C GLY A 315 -2.23 -15.31 10.20
N SER A 316 -1.39 -15.75 9.26
CA SER A 316 0.03 -15.99 9.57
C SER A 316 0.79 -14.67 9.81
N CYS A 317 0.38 -13.55 9.17
CA CYS A 317 0.93 -12.24 9.47
C CYS A 317 0.58 -11.80 10.89
N ASP A 318 -0.66 -11.96 11.32
CA ASP A 318 -1.06 -11.69 12.70
C ASP A 318 -0.27 -12.58 13.69
N PHE A 319 -0.11 -13.88 13.36
CA PHE A 319 0.65 -14.81 14.21
C PHE A 319 2.12 -14.38 14.35
N LEU A 320 2.82 -14.17 13.24
CA LEU A 320 4.23 -13.77 13.26
C LEU A 320 4.43 -12.41 13.91
N ALA A 321 3.56 -11.45 13.64
CA ALA A 321 3.60 -10.15 14.30
C ALA A 321 3.37 -10.27 15.80
N SER A 322 2.54 -11.21 16.27
CA SER A 322 2.34 -11.48 17.70
C SER A 322 3.59 -12.02 18.41
N LEU A 323 4.56 -12.59 17.67
CA LEU A 323 5.83 -13.04 18.25
C LEU A 323 6.80 -11.89 18.52
N VAL A 324 6.63 -10.74 17.86
CA VAL A 324 7.59 -9.63 17.89
C VAL A 324 7.07 -8.40 18.62
N THR A 325 5.77 -8.12 18.57
CA THR A 325 5.16 -6.98 19.24
C THR A 325 4.37 -7.38 20.49
N LYS A 326 4.32 -6.49 21.47
CA LYS A 326 3.47 -6.66 22.66
C LYS A 326 2.01 -6.28 22.39
N GLY A 327 1.69 -5.84 21.19
CA GLY A 327 0.35 -5.43 20.80
C GLY A 327 -0.62 -6.60 20.71
N LYS A 328 -1.91 -6.28 20.81
CA LYS A 328 -3.00 -7.24 20.63
C LYS A 328 -3.68 -6.96 19.30
N PHE A 329 -3.78 -7.98 18.48
CA PHE A 329 -4.45 -7.94 17.19
C PHE A 329 -5.94 -8.16 17.37
N ASN A 330 -6.78 -7.50 16.59
CA ASN A 330 -8.22 -7.77 16.38
C ASN A 330 -8.95 -8.48 17.54
N GLU A 331 -8.83 -7.96 18.77
CA GLU A 331 -9.33 -8.63 19.99
C GLU A 331 -10.76 -9.18 19.86
N PRO A 332 -11.73 -8.51 19.21
CA PRO A 332 -13.07 -9.06 19.02
C PRO A 332 -13.07 -10.36 18.19
N ILE A 333 -12.27 -10.40 17.11
CA ILE A 333 -12.15 -11.57 16.23
C ILE A 333 -11.53 -12.75 17.00
N TYR A 334 -10.42 -12.51 17.68
CA TYR A 334 -9.71 -13.56 18.43
C TYR A 334 -10.51 -14.06 19.63
N ARG A 335 -11.16 -13.17 20.39
CA ARG A 335 -12.02 -13.56 21.52
C ARG A 335 -13.17 -14.45 21.06
N TYR A 336 -13.86 -14.05 20.01
CA TYR A 336 -14.93 -14.84 19.41
C TYR A 336 -14.39 -16.16 18.83
N GLY A 337 -13.27 -16.09 18.14
CA GLY A 337 -12.60 -17.22 17.52
C GLY A 337 -12.28 -18.32 18.53
N TYR A 338 -11.59 -18.00 19.62
CA TYR A 338 -11.26 -18.98 20.67
C TYR A 338 -12.50 -19.55 21.36
N ALA A 339 -13.53 -18.72 21.57
CA ALA A 339 -14.78 -19.19 22.21
C ALA A 339 -15.58 -20.15 21.31
N ASN A 340 -15.39 -20.11 20.00
CA ASN A 340 -16.18 -20.86 19.03
C ASN A 340 -15.30 -21.73 18.11
N GLU A 341 -14.05 -22.02 18.48
CA GLU A 341 -13.04 -22.60 17.58
C GLU A 341 -13.47 -23.91 16.93
N ALA A 342 -14.04 -24.83 17.67
CA ALA A 342 -14.46 -26.14 17.15
C ALA A 342 -15.52 -25.98 16.04
N GLN A 343 -16.51 -25.10 16.24
CA GLN A 343 -17.55 -24.83 15.24
C GLN A 343 -16.96 -24.12 14.02
N LEU A 344 -16.16 -23.08 14.23
CA LEU A 344 -15.52 -22.31 13.15
C LEU A 344 -14.61 -23.20 12.30
N LYS A 345 -13.83 -24.06 12.94
CA LYS A 345 -12.96 -25.01 12.26
C LYS A 345 -13.74 -25.96 11.35
N LYS A 346 -14.85 -26.54 11.85
CA LYS A 346 -15.71 -27.42 11.06
C LYS A 346 -16.26 -26.70 9.84
N GLU A 347 -16.77 -25.47 10.01
CA GLU A 347 -17.31 -24.64 8.94
C GLU A 347 -16.24 -24.25 7.93
N PHE A 348 -15.08 -23.79 8.41
CA PHE A 348 -13.96 -23.37 7.58
C PHE A 348 -13.41 -24.50 6.71
N LEU A 349 -13.18 -25.68 7.30
CA LEU A 349 -12.68 -26.84 6.56
C LEU A 349 -13.66 -27.32 5.47
N ALA A 350 -14.94 -27.10 5.64
CA ALA A 350 -15.96 -27.42 4.62
C ALA A 350 -15.94 -26.42 3.44
N GLU A 351 -15.50 -25.17 3.65
CA GLU A 351 -15.54 -24.08 2.67
C GLU A 351 -14.14 -23.71 2.12
N MET A 352 -13.06 -24.20 2.71
CA MET A 352 -11.68 -23.71 2.52
C MET A 352 -11.14 -23.77 1.09
N ASP A 353 -11.67 -24.65 0.24
CA ASP A 353 -11.25 -24.82 -1.15
C ASP A 353 -11.98 -23.87 -2.11
N GLY A 354 -13.00 -23.16 -1.61
CA GLY A 354 -13.79 -22.22 -2.40
C GLY A 354 -13.08 -20.88 -2.65
N THR A 355 -13.67 -20.09 -3.55
CA THR A 355 -13.25 -18.74 -3.91
C THR A 355 -14.20 -17.65 -3.43
N ASP A 356 -15.29 -18.00 -2.73
CA ASP A 356 -16.14 -17.03 -2.06
C ASP A 356 -15.64 -16.78 -0.63
N PHE A 357 -15.11 -15.59 -0.40
CA PHE A 357 -14.48 -15.22 0.87
C PHE A 357 -15.41 -14.43 1.80
N LYS A 358 -16.58 -13.98 1.33
CA LYS A 358 -17.42 -12.98 2.02
C LYS A 358 -17.77 -13.33 3.47
N ARG A 359 -17.94 -14.60 3.76
CA ARG A 359 -18.27 -15.04 5.12
C ARG A 359 -17.05 -15.01 6.06
N TRP A 360 -15.85 -15.01 5.52
CA TRP A 360 -14.60 -15.23 6.25
C TRP A 360 -13.62 -14.09 6.18
N LEU A 361 -13.58 -13.34 5.07
CA LEU A 361 -12.58 -12.32 4.83
C LEU A 361 -13.16 -11.16 4.02
N TYR A 362 -12.63 -9.97 4.22
CA TYR A 362 -12.88 -8.75 3.42
C TYR A 362 -14.34 -8.28 3.39
N SER A 363 -15.20 -8.84 4.18
CA SER A 363 -16.60 -8.42 4.28
C SER A 363 -16.78 -7.18 5.16
N GLY A 364 -15.90 -7.02 6.14
CA GLY A 364 -15.83 -5.86 7.02
C GLY A 364 -17.04 -5.58 7.91
N ALA A 365 -18.13 -6.35 7.78
CA ALA A 365 -19.37 -6.13 8.54
C ALA A 365 -19.72 -7.34 9.40
N PRO A 366 -19.87 -7.17 10.73
CA PRO A 366 -20.39 -8.22 11.60
C PRO A 366 -21.83 -8.59 11.21
N GLU A 367 -22.16 -9.88 11.27
CA GLU A 367 -23.50 -10.38 10.97
C GLU A 367 -23.98 -11.31 12.09
N GLY A 368 -25.19 -11.08 12.62
CA GLY A 368 -25.80 -11.96 13.61
C GLY A 368 -24.99 -12.18 14.89
N GLY A 369 -24.17 -11.20 15.30
CA GLY A 369 -23.26 -11.32 16.45
C GLY A 369 -21.92 -12.03 16.13
N ARG A 370 -21.74 -12.50 14.90
CA ARG A 370 -20.49 -13.06 14.38
C ARG A 370 -19.60 -11.91 13.90
N PRO A 371 -18.35 -11.76 14.39
CA PRO A 371 -17.42 -10.77 13.83
C PRO A 371 -17.15 -11.03 12.35
N ALA A 372 -16.87 -9.97 11.60
CA ALA A 372 -16.27 -10.09 10.28
C ALA A 372 -14.85 -10.67 10.36
N ASP A 373 -14.34 -11.12 9.23
CA ASP A 373 -12.92 -11.43 9.01
C ASP A 373 -12.35 -12.56 9.90
N LEU A 374 -13.18 -13.52 10.30
CA LEU A 374 -12.76 -14.69 11.08
C LEU A 374 -11.74 -15.58 10.37
N GLY A 375 -11.51 -15.41 9.07
CA GLY A 375 -10.42 -16.05 8.33
C GLY A 375 -9.04 -15.69 8.89
N TYR A 376 -8.85 -14.47 9.44
CA TYR A 376 -7.64 -14.09 10.16
C TYR A 376 -7.38 -15.05 11.34
N PHE A 377 -8.41 -15.30 12.15
CA PHE A 377 -8.30 -16.25 13.26
C PHE A 377 -7.96 -17.67 12.78
N MET A 378 -8.61 -18.16 11.72
CA MET A 378 -8.35 -19.52 11.20
C MET A 378 -6.91 -19.65 10.69
N GLY A 379 -6.43 -18.69 9.90
CA GLY A 379 -5.04 -18.68 9.42
C GLY A 379 -4.02 -18.55 10.52
N PHE A 380 -4.29 -17.73 11.54
CA PHE A 380 -3.48 -17.60 12.74
C PHE A 380 -3.33 -18.97 13.44
N ARG A 381 -4.44 -19.66 13.70
CA ARG A 381 -4.43 -20.97 14.38
C ARG A 381 -3.68 -22.03 13.61
N ILE A 382 -3.78 -22.04 12.28
CA ILE A 382 -3.02 -22.96 11.42
C ILE A 382 -1.52 -22.65 11.52
N ALA A 383 -1.11 -21.40 11.40
CA ALA A 383 0.29 -20.99 11.52
C ALA A 383 0.86 -21.26 12.92
N GLU A 384 0.08 -20.96 13.96
CA GLU A 384 0.46 -21.24 15.35
C GLU A 384 0.66 -22.75 15.59
N ALA A 385 -0.24 -23.60 15.06
CA ALA A 385 -0.13 -25.04 15.20
C ALA A 385 1.14 -25.59 14.53
N TYR A 386 1.44 -25.10 13.30
CA TYR A 386 2.69 -25.42 12.61
C TYR A 386 3.92 -25.01 13.43
N TYR A 387 3.95 -23.76 13.87
CA TYR A 387 5.06 -23.22 14.66
C TYR A 387 5.26 -23.98 15.98
N ARG A 388 4.18 -24.30 16.71
CA ARG A 388 4.27 -24.97 18.02
C ARG A 388 4.95 -26.34 17.94
N GLN A 389 4.68 -27.13 16.91
CA GLN A 389 5.25 -28.48 16.77
C GLN A 389 6.66 -28.48 16.17
N ALA A 390 7.05 -27.43 15.45
CA ALA A 390 8.36 -27.34 14.85
C ALA A 390 9.48 -27.33 15.92
N ARG A 391 10.53 -28.13 15.70
CA ARG A 391 11.71 -28.16 16.59
C ARG A 391 12.57 -26.92 16.45
N ASP A 392 12.77 -26.46 15.21
CA ASP A 392 13.49 -25.23 14.89
C ASP A 392 12.48 -24.10 14.63
N LYS A 393 12.40 -23.15 15.56
CA LYS A 393 11.47 -22.03 15.50
C LYS A 393 11.84 -21.00 14.43
N ARG A 394 13.15 -20.84 14.15
CA ARG A 394 13.61 -19.94 13.08
C ARG A 394 13.27 -20.50 11.71
N GLN A 395 13.48 -21.81 11.52
CA GLN A 395 13.07 -22.46 10.28
C GLN A 395 11.55 -22.39 10.10
N ALA A 396 10.78 -22.62 11.15
CA ALA A 396 9.32 -22.52 11.08
C ALA A 396 8.82 -21.12 10.66
N ILE A 397 9.48 -20.05 11.12
CA ILE A 397 9.16 -18.68 10.64
C ILE A 397 9.45 -18.56 9.14
N ALA A 398 10.61 -19.04 8.68
CA ALA A 398 10.96 -19.04 7.26
C ALA A 398 9.94 -19.83 6.42
N ASP A 399 9.53 -21.01 6.90
CA ASP A 399 8.54 -21.87 6.22
C ASP A 399 7.18 -21.18 6.11
N ILE A 400 6.72 -20.51 7.18
CA ILE A 400 5.46 -19.74 7.20
C ILE A 400 5.51 -18.57 6.23
N LEU A 401 6.64 -17.88 6.11
CA LEU A 401 6.79 -16.74 5.18
C LEU A 401 6.90 -17.20 3.72
N HIS A 402 7.30 -18.44 3.44
CA HIS A 402 7.58 -18.93 2.09
C HIS A 402 6.71 -20.15 1.71
N ILE A 403 5.47 -20.20 2.20
CA ILE A 403 4.51 -21.26 1.87
C ILE A 403 4.28 -21.28 0.36
N LYS A 404 4.47 -22.46 -0.25
CA LYS A 404 4.21 -22.69 -1.69
C LYS A 404 2.96 -23.52 -1.94
N ASP A 405 2.60 -24.38 -0.99
CA ASP A 405 1.43 -25.26 -1.06
C ASP A 405 0.65 -25.15 0.26
N VAL A 406 -0.47 -24.45 0.23
CA VAL A 406 -1.29 -24.19 1.41
C VAL A 406 -1.98 -25.43 1.95
N LYS A 407 -2.31 -26.43 1.12
CA LYS A 407 -2.90 -27.68 1.56
C LYS A 407 -1.89 -28.56 2.29
N ARG A 408 -0.68 -28.64 1.73
CA ARG A 408 0.43 -29.31 2.38
C ARG A 408 0.77 -28.64 3.72
N PHE A 409 0.83 -27.32 3.77
CA PHE A 409 1.09 -26.58 4.99
C PHE A 409 0.02 -26.84 6.05
N LEU A 410 -1.28 -26.83 5.68
CA LEU A 410 -2.37 -27.20 6.59
C LEU A 410 -2.20 -28.63 7.13
N ALA A 411 -1.87 -29.59 6.27
CA ALA A 411 -1.65 -30.98 6.69
C ALA A 411 -0.46 -31.09 7.65
N GLU A 412 0.67 -30.45 7.33
CA GLU A 412 1.88 -30.44 8.17
C GLU A 412 1.68 -29.69 9.49
N SER A 413 0.76 -28.70 9.55
CA SER A 413 0.41 -28.03 10.80
C SER A 413 -0.30 -28.96 11.80
N GLY A 414 -0.88 -30.05 11.33
CA GLY A 414 -1.71 -30.95 12.15
C GLY A 414 -3.00 -30.29 12.65
N TYR A 415 -3.28 -29.00 12.33
CA TYR A 415 -4.43 -28.28 12.88
C TYR A 415 -5.77 -28.93 12.52
N ALA A 416 -5.91 -29.44 11.30
CA ALA A 416 -7.15 -30.08 10.85
C ALA A 416 -7.49 -31.35 11.64
N ALA A 417 -6.48 -32.06 12.10
CA ALA A 417 -6.63 -33.32 12.85
C ALA A 417 -6.80 -33.14 14.38
N GLN A 418 -6.57 -31.94 14.91
CA GLN A 418 -6.79 -31.65 16.34
C GLN A 418 -8.30 -31.66 16.65
N PRO A 419 -8.73 -32.06 17.84
CA PRO A 419 -10.13 -32.02 18.22
C PRO A 419 -10.74 -30.64 18.28
#